data_562717ad4fff2a98eac72112988bd6d9
#
_entry.id   562717ad4fff2a98eac72112988bd6d9
#
_cell.length_a   1.000
_cell.length_b   1.000
_cell.length_c   1.000
_cell.angle_alpha   90.00
_cell.angle_beta   90.00
_cell.angle_gamma   90.00
#
_symmetry.space_group_name_H-M   'P 1'
#
loop_
_entity.id
_entity.type
_entity.pdbx_description
1 polymer ?
#
loop_
_entity_poly.entity_id
_entity_poly.type
_entity_poly.pdbx_seq_one_letter_code
_entity_poly.pdbx_strand_id
1 'polypeptide(L)'
;MSASYRIRSAAQADGAFLADMVVEAVNWRAGGARPRHEILASVEHGRYIAGWMRPGDDGLVAIGPQDEPIGAAWFRMLPRTEPGFGYIATGVPELIIGVRPIWRAHGVGRALLRRLMDQARACGYARLSLSVERGNYAVTLYRSEGFAVTSPGIGRDTMVVRLR
;
A
#
# COMPACT_ATOMS: atom_id res chain seq x y z
N MET A 1 -27.20 3.17 -4.70
CA MET A 1 -26.21 3.64 -5.69
C MET A 1 -24.81 3.55 -5.11
N SER A 2 -23.89 2.94 -5.82
CA SER A 2 -22.50 2.97 -5.40
C SER A 2 -21.93 4.37 -5.65
N ALA A 3 -21.17 4.89 -4.69
CA ALA A 3 -20.47 6.14 -4.86
C ALA A 3 -19.46 6.00 -6.00
N SER A 4 -19.41 6.98 -6.88
CA SER A 4 -18.49 6.93 -8.01
C SER A 4 -17.14 7.53 -7.61
N TYR A 5 -16.06 6.90 -8.07
CA TYR A 5 -14.70 7.38 -7.91
C TYR A 5 -13.92 7.04 -9.17
N ARG A 6 -12.77 7.69 -9.34
CA ARG A 6 -11.85 7.38 -10.43
C ARG A 6 -10.46 7.14 -9.89
N ILE A 7 -9.64 6.48 -10.66
CA ILE A 7 -8.24 6.20 -10.29
C ILE A 7 -7.34 6.88 -11.31
N ARG A 8 -6.31 7.56 -10.84
CA ARG A 8 -5.28 8.16 -11.66
C ARG A 8 -3.89 7.76 -11.19
N SER A 9 -2.90 7.97 -12.04
CA SER A 9 -1.51 7.80 -11.63
C SER A 9 -1.14 8.76 -10.52
N ALA A 10 -0.36 8.28 -9.56
CA ALA A 10 0.20 9.13 -8.52
C ALA A 10 1.30 10.02 -9.11
N ALA A 11 1.40 11.23 -8.58
CA ALA A 11 2.40 12.22 -8.99
C ALA A 11 3.25 12.64 -7.79
N GLN A 12 4.33 13.37 -8.05
CA GLN A 12 5.21 13.85 -6.99
C GLN A 12 4.46 14.69 -5.95
N ALA A 13 3.49 15.48 -6.37
CA ALA A 13 2.68 16.32 -5.49
C ALA A 13 1.78 15.51 -4.54
N ASP A 14 1.62 14.22 -4.74
CA ASP A 14 0.78 13.36 -3.90
C ASP A 14 1.48 12.87 -2.63
N GLY A 15 2.75 13.23 -2.42
CA GLY A 15 3.52 12.71 -1.29
C GLY A 15 2.86 12.89 0.07
N ALA A 16 2.26 14.04 0.34
CA ALA A 16 1.58 14.29 1.61
C ALA A 16 0.35 13.37 1.78
N PHE A 17 -0.41 13.16 0.71
CA PHE A 17 -1.55 12.25 0.77
C PHE A 17 -1.11 10.79 0.94
N LEU A 18 -0.05 10.37 0.27
CA LEU A 18 0.50 9.03 0.48
C LEU A 18 0.95 8.83 1.93
N ALA A 19 1.57 9.84 2.54
CA ALA A 19 1.91 9.80 3.96
C ALA A 19 0.66 9.62 4.83
N ASP A 20 -0.44 10.31 4.52
CA ASP A 20 -1.71 10.10 5.21
C ASP A 20 -2.20 8.66 5.06
N MET A 21 -1.99 8.04 3.90
CA MET A 21 -2.41 6.66 3.67
C MET A 21 -1.53 5.64 4.40
N VAL A 22 -0.26 5.94 4.65
CA VAL A 22 0.57 5.14 5.57
C VAL A 22 -0.08 5.12 6.95
N VAL A 23 -0.50 6.27 7.43
CA VAL A 23 -1.17 6.40 8.75
C VAL A 23 -2.47 5.60 8.79
N GLU A 24 -3.28 5.68 7.73
CA GLU A 24 -4.51 4.89 7.65
C GLU A 24 -4.24 3.38 7.65
N ALA A 25 -3.21 2.94 6.95
CA ALA A 25 -2.82 1.53 6.92
C ALA A 25 -2.37 1.02 8.30
N VAL A 26 -1.65 1.85 9.06
CA VAL A 26 -1.21 1.49 10.40
C VAL A 26 -2.38 1.49 11.39
N ASN A 27 -3.29 2.43 11.27
CA ASN A 27 -4.42 2.63 12.19
C ASN A 27 -5.71 1.92 11.71
N TRP A 28 -5.57 0.71 11.17
CA TRP A 28 -6.73 -0.04 10.67
C TRP A 28 -7.69 -0.51 11.77
N ARG A 29 -7.20 -0.67 13.00
CA ARG A 29 -8.04 -1.09 14.14
C ARG A 29 -8.88 0.06 14.64
N ALA A 30 -10.12 -0.25 15.00
CA ALA A 30 -10.97 0.69 15.71
C ALA A 30 -10.44 0.87 17.15
N GLY A 31 -10.24 2.12 17.56
CA GLY A 31 -9.66 2.46 18.87
C GLY A 31 -8.14 2.27 18.90
N GLY A 32 -7.48 2.97 19.78
CA GLY A 32 -6.03 2.84 19.96
C GLY A 32 -5.20 3.37 18.78
N ALA A 33 -5.72 4.34 18.05
CA ALA A 33 -5.01 4.96 16.94
C ALA A 33 -3.72 5.62 17.41
N ARG A 34 -2.63 5.36 16.68
CA ARG A 34 -1.34 6.03 16.93
C ARG A 34 -1.34 7.40 16.26
N PRO A 35 -0.75 8.44 16.90
CA PRO A 35 -0.65 9.76 16.28
C PRO A 35 0.15 9.74 14.97
N ARG A 36 -0.29 10.55 14.02
CA ARG A 36 0.35 10.66 12.70
C ARG A 36 1.85 10.97 12.81
N HIS A 37 2.23 11.92 13.65
CA HIS A 37 3.64 12.32 13.78
C HIS A 37 4.52 11.18 14.31
N GLU A 38 4.01 10.34 15.20
CA GLU A 38 4.76 9.18 15.70
C GLU A 38 4.96 8.13 14.62
N ILE A 39 3.92 7.84 13.84
CA ILE A 39 4.01 6.87 12.76
C ILE A 39 5.03 7.33 11.72
N LEU A 40 4.92 8.57 11.27
CA LEU A 40 5.79 9.09 10.21
C LEU A 40 7.22 9.35 10.68
N ALA A 41 7.44 9.53 11.98
CA ALA A 41 8.78 9.62 12.56
C ALA A 41 9.44 8.26 12.77
N SER A 42 8.68 7.17 12.73
CA SER A 42 9.21 5.81 12.79
C SER A 42 10.08 5.55 11.56
N VAL A 43 11.29 5.05 11.77
CA VAL A 43 12.22 4.76 10.66
C VAL A 43 11.59 3.77 9.68
N GLU A 44 10.97 2.71 10.19
CA GLU A 44 10.39 1.64 9.37
C GLU A 44 9.20 2.16 8.54
N HIS A 45 8.27 2.88 9.17
CA HIS A 45 7.12 3.42 8.45
C HIS A 45 7.51 4.54 7.49
N GLY A 46 8.48 5.36 7.89
CA GLY A 46 8.97 6.44 7.06
C GLY A 46 9.59 5.97 5.74
N ARG A 47 10.13 4.74 5.70
CA ARG A 47 10.71 4.16 4.49
C ARG A 47 9.73 4.06 3.33
N TYR A 48 8.45 3.93 3.63
CA TYR A 48 7.42 3.80 2.60
C TYR A 48 7.15 5.10 1.84
N ILE A 49 7.58 6.23 2.39
CA ILE A 49 7.25 7.55 1.83
C ILE A 49 8.48 8.45 1.65
N ALA A 50 9.61 8.15 2.30
CA ALA A 50 10.79 9.00 2.26
C ALA A 50 11.24 9.25 0.82
N GLY A 51 11.42 10.53 0.48
CA GLY A 51 11.91 10.92 -0.84
C GLY A 51 10.97 10.60 -1.99
N TRP A 52 9.67 10.49 -1.74
CA TRP A 52 8.71 10.30 -2.80
C TRP A 52 8.86 11.39 -3.86
N MET A 53 9.01 11.18 -5.09
CA MET A 53 8.87 10.02 -5.95
C MET A 53 10.27 9.69 -6.49
N ARG A 54 10.90 8.66 -5.94
CA ARG A 54 12.23 8.23 -6.39
C ARG A 54 12.10 7.42 -7.69
N PRO A 55 13.17 7.30 -8.49
CA PRO A 55 13.17 6.38 -9.61
C PRO A 55 12.74 4.98 -9.18
N GLY A 56 11.81 4.38 -9.92
CA GLY A 56 11.25 3.07 -9.59
C GLY A 56 10.00 3.11 -8.71
N ASP A 57 9.71 4.24 -8.05
CA ASP A 57 8.43 4.41 -7.36
C ASP A 57 7.30 4.52 -8.38
N ASP A 58 6.18 3.87 -8.11
CA ASP A 58 4.98 3.97 -8.95
C ASP A 58 3.75 3.79 -8.09
N GLY A 59 2.67 4.45 -8.45
CA GLY A 59 1.46 4.38 -7.66
C GLY A 59 0.24 4.97 -8.32
N LEU A 60 -0.86 4.85 -7.58
CA LEU A 60 -2.20 5.26 -8.00
C LEU A 60 -2.90 6.00 -6.86
N VAL A 61 -3.72 6.96 -7.22
CA VAL A 61 -4.58 7.68 -6.28
C VAL A 61 -6.03 7.53 -6.74
N ALA A 62 -6.89 7.16 -5.82
CA ALA A 62 -8.33 7.14 -6.04
C ALA A 62 -8.92 8.49 -5.64
N ILE A 63 -9.75 9.04 -6.51
CA ILE A 63 -10.35 10.36 -6.37
C ILE A 63 -11.87 10.21 -6.30
N GLY A 64 -12.45 10.78 -5.26
CA GLY A 64 -13.89 10.74 -5.04
C GLY A 64 -14.67 11.73 -5.90
N PRO A 65 -16.02 11.75 -5.76
CA PRO A 65 -16.89 12.54 -6.61
C PRO A 65 -16.76 14.05 -6.42
N GLN A 66 -16.16 14.50 -5.33
CA GLN A 66 -15.91 15.92 -5.06
C GLN A 66 -14.46 16.30 -5.32
N ASP A 67 -13.78 15.50 -6.15
CA ASP A 67 -12.38 15.69 -6.51
C ASP A 67 -11.42 15.56 -5.32
N GLU A 68 -11.84 14.89 -4.26
CA GLU A 68 -11.04 14.63 -3.06
C GLU A 68 -10.28 13.29 -3.18
N PRO A 69 -9.01 13.22 -2.73
CA PRO A 69 -8.32 11.94 -2.68
C PRO A 69 -8.89 11.07 -1.57
N ILE A 70 -9.18 9.81 -1.88
CA ILE A 70 -9.86 8.88 -0.97
C ILE A 70 -9.07 7.62 -0.65
N GLY A 71 -8.04 7.33 -1.44
CA GLY A 71 -7.19 6.18 -1.23
C GLY A 71 -5.99 6.22 -2.16
N ALA A 72 -5.00 5.41 -1.84
CA ALA A 72 -3.81 5.28 -2.68
C ALA A 72 -3.19 3.90 -2.52
N ALA A 73 -2.50 3.48 -3.57
CA ALA A 73 -1.67 2.29 -3.55
C ALA A 73 -0.40 2.60 -4.32
N TRP A 74 0.72 2.21 -3.79
CA TRP A 74 2.00 2.41 -4.47
C TRP A 74 2.97 1.29 -4.12
N PHE A 75 3.97 1.11 -4.96
CA PHE A 75 5.08 0.24 -4.65
C PHE A 75 6.40 1.00 -4.80
N ARG A 76 7.40 0.52 -4.11
CA ARG A 76 8.75 1.02 -4.24
C ARG A 76 9.76 -0.08 -3.99
N MET A 77 10.91 0.09 -4.61
CA MET A 77 12.05 -0.79 -4.44
C MET A 77 12.85 -0.31 -3.25
N LEU A 78 12.76 -1.03 -2.14
CA LEU A 78 13.54 -0.71 -0.95
C LEU A 78 14.85 -1.49 -0.98
N PRO A 79 15.98 -0.84 -0.62
CA PRO A 79 17.26 -1.53 -0.62
C PRO A 79 17.35 -2.50 0.56
N ARG A 80 18.19 -3.52 0.41
CA ARG A 80 18.43 -4.51 1.44
C ARG A 80 18.88 -3.90 2.78
N THR A 81 19.56 -2.75 2.73
CA THR A 81 20.07 -2.05 3.91
C THR A 81 18.99 -1.23 4.62
N GLU A 82 17.89 -0.95 3.93
CA GLU A 82 16.75 -0.19 4.48
C GLU A 82 15.44 -0.88 4.09
N PRO A 83 15.24 -2.12 4.56
CA PRO A 83 14.09 -2.91 4.12
C PRO A 83 12.79 -2.39 4.73
N GLY A 84 11.67 -2.58 4.01
CA GLY A 84 10.34 -2.49 4.58
C GLY A 84 10.02 -3.75 5.37
N PHE A 85 8.88 -3.74 6.05
CA PHE A 85 8.41 -4.90 6.82
C PHE A 85 8.17 -6.12 5.95
N GLY A 86 7.82 -5.91 4.69
CA GLY A 86 7.54 -6.97 3.71
C GLY A 86 8.65 -7.22 2.72
N TYR A 87 9.86 -6.76 3.01
CA TYR A 87 11.02 -7.01 2.14
C TYR A 87 11.30 -8.51 2.04
N ILE A 88 11.47 -9.01 0.82
CA ILE A 88 11.82 -10.43 0.60
C ILE A 88 13.10 -10.63 -0.19
N ALA A 89 13.38 -9.80 -1.18
CA ALA A 89 14.58 -9.94 -2.02
C ALA A 89 14.79 -8.67 -2.83
N THR A 90 16.03 -8.47 -3.26
CA THR A 90 16.38 -7.45 -4.24
C THR A 90 15.61 -7.71 -5.55
N GLY A 91 15.02 -6.67 -6.11
CA GLY A 91 14.25 -6.78 -7.35
C GLY A 91 12.75 -7.06 -7.15
N VAL A 92 12.30 -7.24 -5.92
CA VAL A 92 10.87 -7.38 -5.61
C VAL A 92 10.39 -6.11 -4.91
N PRO A 93 9.57 -5.28 -5.58
CA PRO A 93 9.03 -4.10 -4.93
C PRO A 93 7.99 -4.47 -3.88
N GLU A 94 7.88 -3.61 -2.89
CA GLU A 94 6.90 -3.76 -1.82
C GLU A 94 5.80 -2.73 -1.98
N LEU A 95 4.55 -3.14 -1.83
CA LEU A 95 3.40 -2.26 -1.98
C LEU A 95 2.80 -1.87 -0.65
N ILE A 96 2.12 -0.73 -0.66
CA ILE A 96 1.33 -0.19 0.44
C ILE A 96 -0.01 0.25 -0.14
N ILE A 97 -1.09 0.01 0.61
CA ILE A 97 -2.43 0.50 0.26
C ILE A 97 -3.05 1.13 1.50
N GLY A 98 -3.66 2.29 1.32
CA GLY A 98 -4.48 2.92 2.33
C GLY A 98 -5.75 3.48 1.70
N VAL A 99 -6.86 3.39 2.41
CA VAL A 99 -8.15 3.93 1.99
C VAL A 99 -8.75 4.68 3.17
N ARG A 100 -9.27 5.89 2.92
CA ARG A 100 -9.93 6.66 3.97
C ARG A 100 -11.07 5.85 4.59
N PRO A 101 -11.25 5.89 5.92
CA PRO A 101 -12.23 5.04 6.61
C PRO A 101 -13.64 5.11 6.03
N ILE A 102 -14.11 6.30 5.65
CA ILE A 102 -15.45 6.49 5.10
C ILE A 102 -15.64 5.79 3.74
N TRP A 103 -14.53 5.49 3.05
CA TRP A 103 -14.56 4.84 1.75
C TRP A 103 -14.25 3.34 1.81
N ARG A 104 -14.04 2.79 3.00
CA ARG A 104 -13.81 1.35 3.16
C ARG A 104 -15.08 0.57 2.79
N ALA A 105 -14.91 -0.67 2.36
CA ALA A 105 -15.97 -1.56 1.90
C ALA A 105 -16.74 -1.06 0.66
N HIS A 106 -16.13 -0.18 -0.13
CA HIS A 106 -16.68 0.31 -1.40
C HIS A 106 -15.91 -0.23 -2.62
N GLY A 107 -15.00 -1.18 -2.41
CA GLY A 107 -14.20 -1.77 -3.49
C GLY A 107 -13.00 -0.94 -3.94
N VAL A 108 -12.71 0.17 -3.30
CA VAL A 108 -11.60 1.07 -3.67
C VAL A 108 -10.26 0.37 -3.54
N GLY A 109 -10.02 -0.31 -2.42
CA GLY A 109 -8.75 -1.03 -2.19
C GLY A 109 -8.50 -2.11 -3.23
N ARG A 110 -9.52 -2.88 -3.57
CA ARG A 110 -9.42 -3.93 -4.60
C ARG A 110 -9.12 -3.35 -5.98
N ALA A 111 -9.79 -2.27 -6.34
CA ALA A 111 -9.57 -1.61 -7.63
C ALA A 111 -8.16 -1.05 -7.72
N LEU A 112 -7.68 -0.41 -6.66
CA LEU A 112 -6.31 0.09 -6.58
C LEU A 112 -5.30 -1.05 -6.69
N LEU A 113 -5.51 -2.13 -5.95
CA LEU A 113 -4.60 -3.28 -5.93
C LEU A 113 -4.48 -3.90 -7.31
N ARG A 114 -5.60 -4.16 -7.98
CA ARG A 114 -5.60 -4.77 -9.31
C ARG A 114 -4.86 -3.92 -10.33
N ARG A 115 -5.10 -2.62 -10.34
CA ARG A 115 -4.41 -1.72 -11.26
C ARG A 115 -2.93 -1.59 -10.94
N LEU A 116 -2.58 -1.60 -9.65
CA LEU A 116 -1.16 -1.57 -9.26
C LEU A 116 -0.43 -2.83 -9.71
N MET A 117 -1.08 -3.99 -9.58
CA MET A 117 -0.53 -5.26 -10.07
C MET A 117 -0.31 -5.21 -11.59
N ASP A 118 -1.25 -4.64 -12.34
CA ASP A 118 -1.11 -4.47 -13.79
C ASP A 118 0.07 -3.55 -14.13
N GLN A 119 0.23 -2.45 -13.40
CA GLN A 119 1.37 -1.55 -13.59
C GLN A 119 2.71 -2.24 -13.28
N ALA A 120 2.75 -3.03 -12.23
CA ALA A 120 3.97 -3.77 -11.88
C ALA A 120 4.33 -4.79 -12.97
N ARG A 121 3.34 -5.48 -13.54
CA ARG A 121 3.55 -6.35 -14.69
C ARG A 121 4.10 -5.58 -15.89
N ALA A 122 3.53 -4.44 -16.18
CA ALA A 122 3.96 -3.58 -17.29
C ALA A 122 5.39 -3.09 -17.09
N CYS A 123 5.82 -2.86 -15.85
CA CYS A 123 7.20 -2.50 -15.52
C CYS A 123 8.17 -3.68 -15.59
N GLY A 124 7.68 -4.90 -15.78
CA GLY A 124 8.51 -6.08 -15.88
C GLY A 124 8.80 -6.81 -14.58
N TYR A 125 8.18 -6.42 -13.48
CA TYR A 125 8.35 -7.09 -12.20
C TYR A 125 7.66 -8.45 -12.20
N ALA A 126 8.35 -9.45 -11.66
CA ALA A 126 7.80 -10.81 -11.57
C ALA A 126 6.95 -11.03 -10.32
N ARG A 127 7.19 -10.26 -9.27
CA ARG A 127 6.52 -10.41 -7.98
C ARG A 127 6.30 -9.06 -7.31
N LEU A 128 5.31 -9.01 -6.42
CA LEU A 128 5.10 -7.92 -5.48
C LEU A 128 5.00 -8.51 -4.08
N SER A 129 5.49 -7.78 -3.09
CA SER A 129 5.36 -8.15 -1.69
C SER A 129 4.59 -7.09 -0.91
N LEU A 130 4.09 -7.47 0.24
CA LEU A 130 3.49 -6.57 1.22
C LEU A 130 3.68 -7.13 2.63
N SER A 131 3.51 -6.26 3.62
CA SER A 131 3.41 -6.65 5.01
C SER A 131 2.02 -6.33 5.52
N VAL A 132 1.44 -7.24 6.28
CA VAL A 132 0.11 -7.05 6.86
C VAL A 132 0.09 -7.56 8.30
N GLU A 133 -0.49 -6.76 9.20
CA GLU A 133 -0.66 -7.17 10.59
C GLU A 133 -1.69 -8.27 10.71
N ARG A 134 -1.45 -9.23 11.61
CA ARG A 134 -2.41 -10.30 11.89
C ARG A 134 -3.69 -9.73 12.45
N GLY A 135 -4.82 -10.28 12.01
CA GLY A 135 -6.12 -9.80 12.39
C GLY A 135 -6.67 -8.69 11.52
N ASN A 136 -5.84 -8.13 10.62
CA ASN A 136 -6.32 -7.15 9.66
C ASN A 136 -7.17 -7.86 8.60
N TYR A 137 -8.39 -7.41 8.43
CA TYR A 137 -9.32 -8.00 7.44
C TYR A 137 -8.82 -7.84 5.99
N ALA A 138 -7.88 -6.93 5.73
CA ALA A 138 -7.26 -6.78 4.40
C ALA A 138 -6.56 -8.06 3.93
N VAL A 139 -6.19 -8.96 4.84
CA VAL A 139 -5.64 -10.29 4.48
C VAL A 139 -6.58 -11.02 3.52
N THR A 140 -7.89 -10.94 3.75
CA THR A 140 -8.89 -11.56 2.87
C THR A 140 -8.82 -11.00 1.46
N LEU A 141 -8.69 -9.68 1.33
CA LEU A 141 -8.51 -9.02 0.04
C LEU A 141 -7.24 -9.54 -0.66
N TYR A 142 -6.13 -9.53 0.04
CA TYR A 142 -4.84 -9.94 -0.54
C TYR A 142 -4.89 -11.39 -1.00
N ARG A 143 -5.40 -12.28 -0.17
CA ARG A 143 -5.55 -13.70 -0.55
C ARG A 143 -6.44 -13.89 -1.76
N SER A 144 -7.55 -13.17 -1.84
CA SER A 144 -8.47 -13.27 -2.97
C SER A 144 -7.84 -12.79 -4.28
N GLU A 145 -6.81 -11.97 -4.22
CA GLU A 145 -6.07 -11.49 -5.39
C GLU A 145 -4.78 -12.26 -5.66
N GLY A 146 -4.57 -13.37 -4.95
CA GLY A 146 -3.48 -14.30 -5.23
C GLY A 146 -2.25 -14.18 -4.34
N PHE A 147 -2.26 -13.29 -3.35
CA PHE A 147 -1.15 -13.18 -2.39
C PHE A 147 -1.19 -14.36 -1.43
N ALA A 148 0.00 -14.86 -1.09
CA ALA A 148 0.18 -15.92 -0.11
C ALA A 148 1.26 -15.53 0.90
N VAL A 149 1.11 -16.02 2.13
CA VAL A 149 2.11 -15.79 3.19
C VAL A 149 3.39 -16.55 2.83
N THR A 150 4.51 -15.83 2.83
CA THR A 150 5.83 -16.43 2.57
C THR A 150 6.71 -16.41 3.81
N SER A 151 6.52 -15.43 4.69
CA SER A 151 7.30 -15.29 5.91
C SER A 151 6.40 -14.82 7.03
N PRO A 152 6.08 -15.66 8.02
CA PRO A 152 5.41 -15.20 9.23
C PRO A 152 6.40 -14.42 10.09
N GLY A 153 5.96 -13.29 10.64
CA GLY A 153 6.73 -12.48 11.56
C GLY A 153 6.05 -12.33 12.90
N ILE A 154 6.60 -11.50 13.76
CA ILE A 154 6.01 -11.17 15.06
C ILE A 154 4.89 -10.16 14.84
N GLY A 155 3.64 -10.61 15.01
CA GLY A 155 2.46 -9.75 14.88
C GLY A 155 2.07 -9.39 13.45
N ARG A 156 2.86 -9.76 12.44
CA ARG A 156 2.60 -9.47 11.03
C ARG A 156 3.15 -10.54 10.12
N ASP A 157 2.59 -10.63 8.94
CA ASP A 157 3.03 -11.58 7.92
C ASP A 157 3.48 -10.84 6.66
N THR A 158 4.48 -11.41 5.99
CA THR A 158 4.85 -10.98 4.64
C THR A 158 4.10 -11.84 3.64
N MET A 159 3.45 -11.20 2.68
CA MET A 159 2.73 -11.88 1.61
C MET A 159 3.32 -11.50 0.26
N VAL A 160 3.25 -12.41 -0.69
CA VAL A 160 3.80 -12.23 -2.03
C VAL A 160 2.81 -12.73 -3.06
N VAL A 161 2.74 -12.03 -4.18
CA VAL A 161 2.02 -12.47 -5.38
C VAL A 161 2.98 -12.59 -6.54
N ARG A 162 2.79 -13.61 -7.36
CA ARG A 162 3.45 -13.74 -8.66
C ARG A 162 2.65 -12.97 -9.69
N LEU A 163 3.35 -12.18 -10.50
CA LEU A 163 2.74 -11.40 -11.57
C LEU A 163 2.88 -12.09 -12.92
N ARG A 164 3.74 -13.09 -12.99
CA ARG A 164 3.99 -13.88 -14.21
C ARG A 164 4.04 -15.36 -13.87
#